data_4643517eb7c72a98b31eb5d9fc3341c3
#
_entry.id   4643517eb7c72a98b31eb5d9fc3341c3
#
_cell.length_a   1.000
_cell.length_b   1.000
_cell.length_c   1.000
_cell.angle_alpha   90.00
_cell.angle_beta   90.00
_cell.angle_gamma   90.00
#
_symmetry.space_group_name_H-M   'P 1'
#
loop_
_entity.id
_entity.type
_entity.pdbx_description
1 polymer ?
#
loop_
_entity_poly.entity_id
_entity_poly.type
_entity_poly.pdbx_seq_one_letter_code
_entity_poly.pdbx_strand_id
1 'polypeptide(L)'
;EYESLQYGALLGGIVIAQTATTAVHAMGYSLTYFRHIDHGRANGLLLTEYLRYTENALPEKVSELLHGIGAESLDELGAGIGALLGEKEKFTEKELEDYSKIAVTAKNIKNCVAEPDVSALLDIYRKSLI
;
A
#
# COMPACT_ATOMS: atom_id res chain seq x y z
N GLU A 1 20.00 14.90 1.81
CA GLU A 1 18.74 14.27 1.28
C GLU A 1 18.99 12.89 0.66
N TYR A 2 19.86 12.75 -0.36
CA TYR A 2 20.11 11.46 -1.01
C TYR A 2 20.66 10.40 -0.05
N GLU A 3 21.57 10.75 0.83
CA GLU A 3 22.12 9.83 1.85
C GLU A 3 21.03 9.31 2.78
N SER A 4 20.12 10.18 3.23
CA SER A 4 19.01 9.79 4.10
C SER A 4 18.04 8.85 3.38
N LEU A 5 17.76 9.09 2.10
CA LEU A 5 16.93 8.21 1.26
C LEU A 5 17.59 6.85 1.04
N GLN A 6 18.89 6.81 0.75
CA GLN A 6 19.64 5.57 0.59
C GLN A 6 19.69 4.76 1.89
N TYR A 7 19.90 5.44 3.01
CA TYR A 7 19.91 4.78 4.33
C TYR A 7 18.53 4.22 4.68
N GLY A 8 17.45 4.99 4.43
CA GLY A 8 16.09 4.52 4.60
C GLY A 8 15.75 3.32 3.71
N ALA A 9 16.20 3.33 2.46
CA ALA A 9 16.01 2.21 1.55
C ALA A 9 16.78 0.94 2.02
N LEU A 10 18.00 1.10 2.53
CA LEU A 10 18.77 0.01 3.12
C LEU A 10 18.06 -0.60 4.33
N LEU A 11 17.60 0.23 5.26
CA LEU A 11 16.84 -0.24 6.43
C LEU A 11 15.55 -0.95 6.02
N GLY A 12 14.80 -0.38 5.06
CA GLY A 12 13.62 -1.02 4.50
C GLY A 12 13.93 -2.39 3.90
N GLY A 13 15.02 -2.52 3.16
CA GLY A 13 15.49 -3.80 2.60
C GLY A 13 15.81 -4.84 3.69
N ILE A 14 16.48 -4.42 4.77
CA ILE A 14 16.78 -5.31 5.90
C ILE A 14 15.49 -5.80 6.58
N VAL A 15 14.52 -4.91 6.80
CA VAL A 15 13.22 -5.27 7.38
C VAL A 15 12.47 -6.25 6.48
N ILE A 16 12.36 -5.96 5.18
CA ILE A 16 11.69 -6.83 4.20
C ILE A 16 12.31 -8.21 4.15
N ALA A 17 13.64 -8.31 4.23
CA ALA A 17 14.34 -9.59 4.25
C ALA A 17 13.97 -10.49 5.45
N GLN A 18 13.56 -9.89 6.56
CA GLN A 18 13.18 -10.59 7.79
C GLN A 18 11.68 -10.85 7.92
N THR A 19 10.85 -9.88 7.50
CA THR A 19 9.40 -9.88 7.75
C THR A 19 8.57 -10.19 6.52
N ALA A 20 9.18 -10.19 5.31
CA ALA A 20 8.51 -10.15 4.02
C ALA A 20 7.59 -8.90 3.89
N THR A 21 6.65 -8.94 2.95
CA THR A 21 5.73 -7.82 2.64
C THR A 21 4.27 -8.22 2.89
N THR A 22 3.36 -7.27 2.79
CA THR A 22 1.92 -7.45 3.03
C THR A 22 1.09 -7.22 1.76
N ALA A 23 -0.22 -7.05 1.91
CA ALA A 23 -1.16 -6.88 0.81
C ALA A 23 -0.83 -5.71 -0.13
N VAL A 24 -0.23 -4.63 0.35
CA VAL A 24 0.19 -3.50 -0.52
C VAL A 24 1.05 -3.99 -1.69
N HIS A 25 2.05 -4.82 -1.40
CA HIS A 25 2.91 -5.39 -2.45
C HIS A 25 2.15 -6.37 -3.34
N ALA A 26 1.30 -7.23 -2.77
CA ALA A 26 0.48 -8.17 -3.54
C ALA A 26 -0.42 -7.43 -4.54
N MET A 27 -1.03 -6.34 -4.12
CA MET A 27 -1.86 -5.46 -4.94
C MET A 27 -1.04 -4.68 -5.95
N GLY A 28 0.08 -4.10 -5.52
CA GLY A 28 0.98 -3.31 -6.35
C GLY A 28 1.57 -4.09 -7.53
N TYR A 29 1.77 -5.41 -7.40
CA TYR A 29 2.27 -6.25 -8.50
C TYR A 29 1.35 -6.23 -9.72
N SER A 30 0.02 -6.23 -9.55
CA SER A 30 -0.91 -6.14 -10.68
C SER A 30 -0.78 -4.80 -11.41
N LEU A 31 -0.66 -3.69 -10.67
CA LEU A 31 -0.46 -2.37 -11.26
C LEU A 31 0.85 -2.29 -12.04
N THR A 32 1.92 -2.84 -11.47
CA THR A 32 3.23 -2.87 -12.13
C THR A 32 3.21 -3.76 -13.37
N TYR A 33 2.66 -4.95 -13.27
CA TYR A 33 2.68 -5.93 -14.36
C TYR A 33 1.78 -5.56 -15.54
N PHE A 34 0.53 -5.18 -15.26
CA PHE A 34 -0.45 -4.93 -16.33
C PHE A 34 -0.45 -3.49 -16.84
N ARG A 35 -0.06 -2.53 -16.02
CA ARG A 35 -0.13 -1.11 -16.36
C ARG A 35 1.23 -0.43 -16.41
N HIS A 36 2.32 -1.18 -16.21
CA HIS A 36 3.71 -0.70 -16.23
C HIS A 36 3.98 0.49 -15.29
N ILE A 37 3.23 0.55 -14.18
CA ILE A 37 3.43 1.55 -13.13
C ILE A 37 4.64 1.14 -12.29
N ASP A 38 5.55 2.07 -12.03
CA ASP A 38 6.72 1.81 -11.19
C ASP A 38 6.31 1.24 -9.84
N HIS A 39 7.06 0.25 -9.36
CA HIS A 39 6.69 -0.51 -8.16
C HIS A 39 6.49 0.38 -6.91
N GLY A 40 7.39 1.35 -6.71
CA GLY A 40 7.27 2.30 -5.61
C GLY A 40 6.01 3.16 -5.73
N ARG A 41 5.69 3.63 -6.94
CA ARG A 41 4.48 4.39 -7.24
C ARG A 41 3.22 3.53 -7.00
N ALA A 42 3.20 2.29 -7.50
CA ALA A 42 2.09 1.37 -7.32
C ALA A 42 1.77 1.14 -5.83
N ASN A 43 2.81 0.90 -5.03
CA ASN A 43 2.65 0.72 -3.58
C ASN A 43 2.22 2.02 -2.89
N GLY A 44 2.78 3.17 -3.27
CA GLY A 44 2.40 4.48 -2.73
C GLY A 44 0.93 4.83 -2.97
N LEU A 45 0.39 4.53 -4.15
CA LEU A 45 -1.03 4.74 -4.48
C LEU A 45 -1.98 3.97 -3.55
N LEU A 46 -1.58 2.80 -3.05
CA LEU A 46 -2.41 1.89 -2.27
C LEU A 46 -2.21 2.03 -0.75
N LEU A 47 -1.10 2.64 -0.32
CA LEU A 47 -0.64 2.59 1.06
C LEU A 47 -1.64 3.18 2.05
N THR A 48 -2.20 4.35 1.76
CA THR A 48 -3.08 5.06 2.69
C THR A 48 -4.36 4.25 2.97
N GLU A 49 -5.01 3.73 1.94
CA GLU A 49 -6.24 2.97 2.12
C GLU A 49 -5.99 1.58 2.71
N TYR A 50 -4.83 0.98 2.45
CA TYR A 50 -4.42 -0.22 3.16
C TYR A 50 -4.18 0.05 4.66
N LEU A 51 -3.59 1.18 5.01
CA LEU A 51 -3.43 1.56 6.43
C LEU A 51 -4.78 1.82 7.09
N ARG A 52 -5.77 2.42 6.41
CA ARG A 52 -7.14 2.54 6.93
C ARG A 52 -7.77 1.17 7.20
N TYR A 53 -7.58 0.24 6.27
CA TYR A 53 -8.02 -1.14 6.49
C TYR A 53 -7.36 -1.77 7.73
N THR A 54 -6.05 -1.57 7.88
CA THR A 54 -5.28 -2.09 9.02
C THR A 54 -5.69 -1.42 10.34
N GLU A 55 -6.02 -0.14 10.34
CA GLU A 55 -6.45 0.63 11.51
C GLU A 55 -7.68 0.02 12.19
N ASN A 56 -8.59 -0.57 11.43
CA ASN A 56 -9.75 -1.25 12.00
C ASN A 56 -9.38 -2.44 12.91
N ALA A 57 -8.25 -3.10 12.65
CA ALA A 57 -7.76 -4.22 13.42
C ALA A 57 -6.71 -3.83 14.47
N LEU A 58 -5.88 -2.85 14.16
CA LEU A 58 -4.75 -2.39 14.98
C LEU A 58 -4.63 -0.86 15.03
N PRO A 59 -5.60 -0.15 15.62
CA PRO A 59 -5.59 1.33 15.65
C PRO A 59 -4.35 1.89 16.35
N GLU A 60 -3.89 1.26 17.42
CA GLU A 60 -2.71 1.71 18.17
C GLU A 60 -1.43 1.65 17.32
N LYS A 61 -1.27 0.60 16.50
CA LYS A 61 -0.09 0.44 15.65
C LYS A 61 -0.08 1.45 14.49
N VAL A 62 -1.23 1.76 13.93
CA VAL A 62 -1.33 2.81 12.92
C VAL A 62 -1.03 4.18 13.54
N SER A 63 -1.53 4.45 14.75
CA SER A 63 -1.21 5.66 15.50
C SER A 63 0.30 5.78 15.80
N GLU A 64 0.95 4.70 16.27
CA GLU A 64 2.39 4.66 16.48
C GLU A 64 3.18 4.95 15.18
N LEU A 65 2.75 4.38 14.06
CA LEU A 65 3.33 4.63 12.74
C LEU A 65 3.24 6.11 12.36
N LEU A 66 2.03 6.68 12.44
CA LEU A 66 1.78 8.09 12.11
C LEU A 66 2.64 9.02 12.96
N HIS A 67 2.69 8.77 14.27
CA HIS A 67 3.55 9.53 15.17
C HIS A 67 5.04 9.42 14.79
N GLY A 68 5.49 8.21 14.45
CA GLY A 68 6.89 7.96 14.05
C GLY A 68 7.32 8.68 12.77
N ILE A 69 6.40 8.90 11.83
CA ILE A 69 6.66 9.63 10.59
C ILE A 69 6.29 11.12 10.68
N GLY A 70 5.75 11.59 11.82
CA GLY A 70 5.37 12.98 12.04
C GLY A 70 4.08 13.40 11.33
N ALA A 71 3.18 12.45 11.03
CA ALA A 71 1.86 12.72 10.48
C ALA A 71 0.79 12.71 11.59
N GLU A 72 -0.14 13.64 11.56
CA GLU A 72 -1.23 13.73 12.55
C GLU A 72 -2.38 12.75 12.23
N SER A 73 -2.54 12.37 10.96
CA SER A 73 -3.62 11.51 10.52
C SER A 73 -3.30 10.77 9.22
N LEU A 74 -4.10 9.72 8.91
CA LEU A 74 -4.05 9.05 7.61
C LEU A 74 -4.46 9.99 6.45
N ASP A 75 -5.31 10.99 6.70
CA ASP A 75 -5.67 11.99 5.71
C ASP A 75 -4.48 12.88 5.35
N GLU A 76 -3.72 13.32 6.34
CA GLU A 76 -2.51 14.10 6.12
C GLU A 76 -1.45 13.28 5.36
N LEU A 77 -1.22 12.03 5.79
CA LEU A 77 -0.33 11.11 5.10
C LEU A 77 -0.76 10.91 3.64
N GLY A 78 -2.04 10.67 3.41
CA GLY A 78 -2.61 10.49 2.07
C GLY A 78 -2.46 11.72 1.19
N ALA A 79 -2.68 12.92 1.75
CA ALA A 79 -2.48 14.18 1.04
C ALA A 79 -1.00 14.38 0.67
N GLY A 80 -0.07 14.09 1.58
CA GLY A 80 1.36 14.16 1.33
C GLY A 80 1.82 13.19 0.24
N ILE A 81 1.39 11.94 0.32
CA ILE A 81 1.68 10.93 -0.72
C ILE A 81 1.07 11.36 -2.06
N GLY A 82 -0.18 11.81 -2.07
CA GLY A 82 -0.86 12.27 -3.28
C GLY A 82 -0.14 13.45 -3.96
N ALA A 83 0.36 14.40 -3.18
CA ALA A 83 1.16 15.50 -3.70
C ALA A 83 2.48 15.05 -4.35
N LEU A 84 3.12 14.01 -3.80
CA LEU A 84 4.34 13.44 -4.36
C LEU A 84 4.07 12.61 -5.62
N LEU A 85 2.98 11.84 -5.66
CA LEU A 85 2.66 10.96 -6.77
C LEU A 85 2.01 11.69 -7.96
N GLY A 86 1.37 12.85 -7.73
CA GLY A 86 0.68 13.62 -8.76
C GLY A 86 -0.58 12.93 -9.30
N GLU A 87 -0.88 13.13 -10.57
CA GLU A 87 -2.09 12.56 -11.19
C GLU A 87 -2.07 11.02 -11.16
N LYS A 88 -3.24 10.44 -10.81
CA LYS A 88 -3.43 8.99 -10.80
C LYS A 88 -3.78 8.49 -12.19
N GLU A 89 -3.33 7.29 -12.49
CA GLU A 89 -3.75 6.53 -13.66
C GLU A 89 -5.23 6.16 -13.55
N LYS A 90 -5.93 6.10 -14.67
CA LYS A 90 -7.35 5.72 -14.72
C LYS A 90 -7.49 4.20 -14.82
N PHE A 91 -8.35 3.64 -13.98
CA PHE A 91 -8.66 2.21 -13.95
C PHE A 91 -10.14 1.99 -14.17
N THR A 92 -10.47 0.87 -14.78
CA THR A 92 -11.85 0.39 -14.89
C THR A 92 -12.19 -0.50 -13.70
N GLU A 93 -13.47 -0.55 -13.34
CA GLU A 93 -13.96 -1.42 -12.27
C GLU A 93 -13.56 -2.89 -12.51
N LYS A 94 -13.66 -3.35 -13.77
CA LYS A 94 -13.30 -4.72 -14.14
C LYS A 94 -11.82 -5.02 -13.90
N GLU A 95 -10.92 -4.10 -14.18
CA GLU A 95 -9.50 -4.27 -13.88
C GLU A 95 -9.29 -4.47 -12.37
N LEU A 96 -9.93 -3.63 -11.55
CA LEU A 96 -9.80 -3.72 -10.09
C LEU A 96 -10.36 -5.03 -9.54
N GLU A 97 -11.46 -5.52 -10.07
CA GLU A 97 -12.02 -6.84 -9.73
C GLU A 97 -11.03 -7.98 -10.08
N ASP A 98 -10.46 -7.94 -11.28
CA ASP A 98 -9.53 -8.96 -11.73
C ASP A 98 -8.22 -8.92 -10.92
N TYR A 99 -7.70 -7.72 -10.61
CA TYR A 99 -6.52 -7.53 -9.78
C TYR A 99 -6.74 -8.00 -8.32
N SER A 100 -7.93 -7.78 -7.77
CA SER A 100 -8.27 -8.26 -6.42
C SER A 100 -8.25 -9.79 -6.33
N LYS A 101 -8.76 -10.48 -7.36
CA LYS A 101 -8.74 -11.95 -7.45
C LYS A 101 -7.32 -12.50 -7.58
N ILE A 102 -6.43 -11.77 -8.25
CA ILE A 102 -5.02 -12.13 -8.37
C ILE A 102 -4.31 -11.89 -7.02
N ALA A 103 -4.48 -10.69 -6.45
CA ALA A 103 -3.77 -10.30 -5.24
C ALA A 103 -4.07 -11.21 -4.05
N VAL A 104 -5.32 -11.67 -3.88
CA VAL A 104 -5.72 -12.53 -2.76
C VAL A 104 -4.99 -13.87 -2.75
N THR A 105 -4.50 -14.33 -3.89
CA THR A 105 -3.74 -15.60 -4.01
C THR A 105 -2.26 -15.47 -3.62
N ALA A 106 -1.77 -14.25 -3.43
CA ALA A 106 -0.38 -14.01 -3.13
C ALA A 106 -0.02 -14.42 -1.69
N LYS A 107 1.17 -14.98 -1.50
CA LYS A 107 1.65 -15.41 -0.17
C LYS A 107 1.71 -14.26 0.84
N ASN A 108 1.95 -13.05 0.37
CA ASN A 108 2.04 -11.84 1.18
C ASN A 108 0.76 -11.51 1.96
N ILE A 109 -0.39 -11.98 1.51
CA ILE A 109 -1.68 -11.79 2.19
C ILE A 109 -1.65 -12.36 3.60
N LYS A 110 -1.00 -13.51 3.79
CA LYS A 110 -0.87 -14.18 5.09
C LYS A 110 0.01 -13.45 6.10
N ASN A 111 0.76 -12.45 5.66
CA ASN A 111 1.57 -11.60 6.52
C ASN A 111 0.78 -10.39 7.05
N CYS A 112 -0.45 -10.21 6.59
CA CYS A 112 -1.31 -9.12 7.06
C CYS A 112 -1.87 -9.47 8.44
N VAL A 113 -1.96 -8.49 9.31
CA VAL A 113 -2.56 -8.65 10.65
C VAL A 113 -4.03 -9.07 10.57
N ALA A 114 -4.75 -8.46 9.64
CA ALA A 114 -6.07 -8.89 9.21
C ALA A 114 -5.93 -9.31 7.75
N GLU A 115 -6.09 -10.60 7.46
CA GLU A 115 -6.00 -11.10 6.09
C GLU A 115 -7.18 -10.55 5.28
N PRO A 116 -6.93 -9.70 4.25
CA PRO A 116 -8.02 -9.18 3.42
C PRO A 116 -8.52 -10.26 2.47
N ASP A 117 -9.83 -10.36 2.35
CA ASP A 117 -10.49 -11.13 1.31
C ASP A 117 -10.55 -10.33 -0.01
N VAL A 118 -11.10 -10.94 -1.07
CA VAL A 118 -11.26 -10.30 -2.39
C VAL A 118 -12.06 -9.00 -2.29
N SER A 119 -13.09 -8.96 -1.46
CA SER A 119 -13.95 -7.79 -1.29
C SER A 119 -13.21 -6.64 -0.63
N ALA A 120 -12.43 -6.92 0.40
CA ALA A 120 -11.61 -5.93 1.10
C ALA A 120 -10.52 -5.36 0.17
N LEU A 121 -9.84 -6.23 -0.61
CA LEU A 121 -8.86 -5.79 -1.60
C LEU A 121 -9.48 -4.91 -2.68
N LEU A 122 -10.67 -5.27 -3.16
CA LEU A 122 -11.40 -4.47 -4.14
C LEU A 122 -11.79 -3.10 -3.58
N ASP A 123 -12.25 -3.03 -2.33
CA ASP A 123 -12.57 -1.76 -1.67
C ASP A 123 -11.35 -0.86 -1.51
N ILE A 124 -10.20 -1.44 -1.13
CA ILE A 124 -8.93 -0.70 -1.06
C ILE A 124 -8.54 -0.15 -2.45
N TYR A 125 -8.62 -0.96 -3.50
CA TYR A 125 -8.34 -0.49 -4.86
C TYR A 125 -9.25 0.65 -5.29
N ARG A 126 -10.58 0.51 -5.08
CA ARG A 126 -11.57 1.55 -5.42
C ARG A 126 -11.24 2.87 -4.75
N LYS A 127 -11.07 2.87 -3.43
CA LYS A 127 -10.77 4.08 -2.66
C LYS A 127 -9.42 4.70 -3.01
N SER A 128 -8.46 3.87 -3.43
CA SER A 128 -7.12 4.33 -3.80
C SER A 128 -7.08 4.92 -5.22
N LEU A 129 -7.84 4.36 -6.18
CA LEU A 129 -7.60 4.56 -7.61
C LEU A 129 -8.78 5.18 -8.38
N ILE A 130 -9.98 5.14 -7.82
CA ILE A 130 -11.19 5.77 -8.38
C ILE A 130 -11.72 6.81 -7.39
#